data_d4158ede1e8ce58411a2cbb943e120cd
#
_entry.id   d4158ede1e8ce58411a2cbb943e120cd
#
_cell.length_a   1.000
_cell.length_b   1.000
_cell.length_c   1.000
_cell.angle_alpha   90.00
_cell.angle_beta   90.00
_cell.angle_gamma   90.00
#
_symmetry.space_group_name_H-M   'P 1'
#
loop_
_entity.id
_entity.type
_entity.pdbx_description
1 polymer ?
#
loop_
_entity_poly.entity_id
_entity_poly.type
_entity_poly.pdbx_seq_one_letter_code
_entity_poly.pdbx_strand_id
1 'polypeptide(L)'
;MYIELQRSAPQIPGQNLAHIVHDLDSIISDIRKYIQNLKPNDEATQPLEHCFRDLITRLHVPSTLAIDIVTESPIRLDENVYEAVCQMANEAISNVIRHANATQLTIAIASENNCVRVTFEDNGTGFDSTEIRSSSGLGLHNLQRRAELNKGTLVVESTKGKGTRIELKMPLQL
;
A
#
# COMPACT_ATOMS: atom_id res chain seq x y z
N MET A 1 19.92 -46.64 30.97
CA MET A 1 18.68 -46.62 30.17
C MET A 1 18.25 -45.15 30.06
N TYR A 2 18.74 -44.44 29.05
CA TYR A 2 18.43 -43.03 28.80
C TYR A 2 17.20 -42.97 27.91
N ILE A 3 16.14 -42.36 28.41
CA ILE A 3 14.92 -42.10 27.64
C ILE A 3 15.13 -40.75 26.91
N GLU A 4 15.34 -40.81 25.61
CA GLU A 4 15.32 -39.61 24.74
C GLU A 4 13.88 -39.14 24.58
N LEU A 5 13.56 -38.01 25.23
CA LEU A 5 12.36 -37.25 24.94
C LEU A 5 12.60 -36.39 23.72
N GLN A 6 12.33 -36.93 22.54
CA GLN A 6 12.19 -36.13 21.33
C GLN A 6 10.93 -35.28 21.50
N ARG A 7 11.11 -34.00 21.86
CA ARG A 7 10.07 -32.96 21.75
C ARG A 7 9.87 -32.66 20.29
N SER A 8 8.84 -33.24 19.68
CA SER A 8 8.33 -32.80 18.37
C SER A 8 7.81 -31.38 18.52
N ALA A 9 8.50 -30.41 17.95
CA ALA A 9 7.95 -29.05 17.77
C ALA A 9 6.71 -29.15 16.88
N PRO A 10 5.58 -28.54 17.26
CA PRO A 10 4.39 -28.57 16.42
C PRO A 10 4.70 -27.85 15.11
N GLN A 11 4.60 -28.53 13.97
CA GLN A 11 4.65 -27.93 12.67
C GLN A 11 3.37 -27.10 12.51
N ILE A 12 3.50 -25.79 12.49
CA ILE A 12 2.38 -24.88 12.18
C ILE A 12 2.17 -24.97 10.66
N PRO A 13 1.02 -25.47 10.16
CA PRO A 13 0.74 -25.51 8.74
C PRO A 13 0.78 -24.09 8.16
N GLY A 14 1.43 -23.90 7.00
CA GLY A 14 1.60 -22.59 6.38
C GLY A 14 0.30 -21.81 6.10
N GLN A 15 -0.86 -22.49 6.07
CA GLN A 15 -2.19 -21.86 6.01
C GLN A 15 -2.53 -21.05 7.26
N ASN A 16 -2.05 -21.42 8.44
CA ASN A 16 -2.29 -20.68 9.68
C ASN A 16 -1.49 -19.37 9.74
N LEU A 17 -0.34 -19.29 9.12
CA LEU A 17 0.50 -18.09 9.14
C LEU A 17 -0.16 -16.92 8.37
N ALA A 18 -0.78 -17.20 7.23
CA ALA A 18 -1.49 -16.21 6.43
C ALA A 18 -2.73 -15.66 7.17
N HIS A 19 -3.46 -16.51 7.89
CA HIS A 19 -4.58 -16.09 8.74
C HIS A 19 -4.10 -15.25 9.93
N ILE A 20 -3.02 -15.63 10.59
CA ILE A 20 -2.46 -14.88 11.73
C ILE A 20 -1.98 -13.50 11.27
N VAL A 21 -1.31 -13.40 10.12
CA VAL A 21 -0.89 -12.10 9.56
C VAL A 21 -2.11 -11.24 9.22
N HIS A 22 -3.15 -11.83 8.65
CA HIS A 22 -4.39 -11.11 8.35
C HIS A 22 -5.09 -10.62 9.63
N ASP A 23 -5.16 -11.45 10.66
CA ASP A 23 -5.79 -11.11 11.95
C ASP A 23 -4.99 -10.01 12.67
N LEU A 24 -3.66 -10.05 12.60
CA LEU A 24 -2.78 -9.00 13.11
C LEU A 24 -2.97 -7.67 12.37
N ASP A 25 -3.07 -7.68 11.05
CA ASP A 25 -3.33 -6.48 10.26
C ASP A 25 -4.71 -5.88 10.59
N SER A 26 -5.72 -6.72 10.81
CA SER A 26 -7.04 -6.30 11.24
C SER A 26 -7.01 -5.65 12.63
N ILE A 27 -6.35 -6.28 13.60
CA ILE A 27 -6.20 -5.77 14.97
C ILE A 27 -5.43 -4.44 14.98
N ILE A 28 -4.35 -4.34 14.19
CA ILE A 28 -3.58 -3.10 14.05
C ILE A 28 -4.45 -1.98 13.48
N SER A 29 -5.29 -2.29 12.48
CA SER A 29 -6.23 -1.34 11.90
C SER A 29 -7.27 -0.86 12.92
N ASP A 30 -7.81 -1.78 13.73
CA ASP A 30 -8.80 -1.45 14.75
C ASP A 30 -8.21 -0.64 15.90
N ILE A 31 -7.01 -0.96 16.36
CA ILE A 31 -6.27 -0.17 17.36
C ILE A 31 -6.00 1.25 16.83
N ARG A 32 -5.60 1.40 15.57
CA ARG A 32 -5.38 2.70 14.96
C ARG A 32 -6.66 3.54 14.92
N LYS A 33 -7.79 2.94 14.51
CA LYS A 33 -9.11 3.60 14.54
C LYS A 33 -9.49 4.04 15.95
N TYR A 34 -9.21 3.21 16.97
CA TYR A 34 -9.50 3.55 18.35
C TYR A 34 -8.64 4.72 18.84
N ILE A 35 -7.36 4.76 18.49
CA ILE A 35 -6.43 5.85 18.84
C ILE A 35 -6.84 7.16 18.13
N GLN A 36 -7.31 7.09 16.89
CA GLN A 36 -7.77 8.24 16.11
C GLN A 36 -9.04 8.85 16.70
N ASN A 37 -9.99 8.02 17.10
CA ASN A 37 -11.21 8.48 17.78
C ASN A 37 -10.95 9.17 19.15
N LEU A 38 -9.73 9.05 19.69
CA LEU A 38 -9.31 9.74 20.91
C LEU A 38 -8.65 11.11 20.63
N LYS A 39 -8.35 11.45 19.38
CA LYS A 39 -7.83 12.78 19.02
C LYS A 39 -8.98 13.75 18.78
N PRO A 40 -8.90 14.99 19.29
CA PRO A 40 -9.88 16.02 18.96
C PRO A 40 -9.85 16.33 17.47
N ASN A 41 -11.02 16.43 16.87
CA ASN A 41 -11.28 16.54 15.43
C ASN A 41 -10.98 17.93 14.83
N ASP A 42 -9.93 18.64 15.27
CA ASP A 42 -9.69 20.05 14.92
C ASP A 42 -8.42 20.31 14.06
N GLU A 43 -7.67 19.28 13.68
CA GLU A 43 -6.54 19.48 12.77
C GLU A 43 -6.97 19.17 11.33
N ALA A 44 -7.10 20.22 10.53
CA ALA A 44 -7.22 20.10 9.07
C ALA A 44 -6.17 19.09 8.56
N THR A 45 -6.62 17.98 7.94
CA THR A 45 -5.73 16.94 7.42
C THR A 45 -4.59 17.56 6.61
N GLN A 46 -3.39 17.04 6.83
CA GLN A 46 -2.21 17.51 6.10
C GLN A 46 -2.37 17.24 4.58
N PRO A 47 -1.72 18.04 3.73
CA PRO A 47 -1.68 17.73 2.30
C PRO A 47 -1.16 16.31 2.06
N LEU A 48 -1.77 15.59 1.13
CA LEU A 48 -1.47 14.18 0.85
C LEU A 48 0.01 13.95 0.47
N GLU A 49 0.64 14.91 -0.18
CA GLU A 49 2.06 14.85 -0.53
C GLU A 49 2.98 14.71 0.69
N HIS A 50 2.60 15.23 1.86
CA HIS A 50 3.37 15.08 3.10
C HIS A 50 3.44 13.61 3.53
N CYS A 51 2.31 12.89 3.47
CA CYS A 51 2.30 11.45 3.73
C CYS A 51 3.31 10.70 2.85
N PHE A 52 3.36 11.02 1.56
CA PHE A 52 4.26 10.32 0.63
C PHE A 52 5.73 10.65 0.88
N ARG A 53 6.06 11.90 1.20
CA ARG A 53 7.43 12.29 1.59
C ARG A 53 7.87 11.58 2.86
N ASP A 54 7.00 11.48 3.86
CA ASP A 54 7.27 10.77 5.11
C ASP A 54 7.44 9.26 4.88
N LEU A 55 6.63 8.66 3.99
CA LEU A 55 6.77 7.26 3.59
C LEU A 55 8.11 7.00 2.92
N ILE A 56 8.51 7.84 1.96
CA ILE A 56 9.80 7.73 1.26
C ILE A 56 10.95 7.79 2.25
N THR A 57 10.90 8.71 3.22
CA THR A 57 11.93 8.83 4.26
C THR A 57 12.02 7.58 5.14
N ARG A 58 10.88 6.99 5.51
CA ARG A 58 10.83 5.81 6.39
C ARG A 58 11.20 4.49 5.71
N LEU A 59 10.92 4.37 4.42
CA LEU A 59 11.12 3.14 3.66
C LEU A 59 12.57 2.88 3.23
N HIS A 60 13.52 3.76 3.61
CA HIS A 60 14.93 3.62 3.28
C HIS A 60 15.15 3.34 1.79
N VAL A 61 14.62 4.22 0.94
CA VAL A 61 14.71 4.11 -0.51
C VAL A 61 16.16 3.98 -0.96
N PRO A 62 16.52 2.97 -1.79
CA PRO A 62 17.86 2.82 -2.32
C PRO A 62 18.26 4.06 -3.14
N SER A 63 19.54 4.46 -3.06
CA SER A 63 20.07 5.59 -3.83
C SER A 63 20.01 5.40 -5.36
N THR A 64 19.76 4.18 -5.81
CA THR A 64 19.57 3.83 -7.23
C THR A 64 18.17 4.10 -7.74
N LEU A 65 17.20 4.38 -6.85
CA LEU A 65 15.80 4.65 -7.21
C LEU A 65 15.51 6.13 -6.99
N ALA A 66 15.31 6.88 -8.08
CA ALA A 66 14.78 8.24 -8.02
C ALA A 66 13.26 8.20 -7.84
N ILE A 67 12.71 9.03 -6.94
CA ILE A 67 11.27 9.15 -6.72
C ILE A 67 10.85 10.61 -6.92
N ASP A 68 9.94 10.84 -7.88
CA ASP A 68 9.37 12.14 -8.18
C ASP A 68 7.91 12.19 -7.71
N ILE A 69 7.53 13.22 -6.95
CA ILE A 69 6.14 13.49 -6.58
C ILE A 69 5.67 14.70 -7.37
N VAL A 70 4.62 14.50 -8.17
CA VAL A 70 4.02 15.53 -9.03
C VAL A 70 2.60 15.81 -8.52
N THR A 71 2.34 17.06 -8.17
CA THR A 71 1.00 17.55 -7.80
C THR A 71 0.79 18.96 -8.32
N GLU A 72 -0.41 19.24 -8.83
CA GLU A 72 -0.75 20.60 -9.31
C GLU A 72 -1.09 21.54 -8.15
N SER A 73 -1.63 20.98 -7.06
CA SER A 73 -2.01 21.73 -5.87
C SER A 73 -2.08 20.82 -4.65
N PRO A 74 -1.90 21.35 -3.42
CA PRO A 74 -2.08 20.57 -2.21
C PRO A 74 -3.49 20.01 -2.10
N ILE A 75 -3.63 18.69 -2.01
CA ILE A 75 -4.92 18.00 -1.87
C ILE A 75 -5.08 17.57 -0.41
N ARG A 76 -6.19 17.99 0.20
CA ARG A 76 -6.60 17.60 1.54
C ARG A 76 -7.78 16.64 1.43
N LEU A 77 -7.74 15.57 2.20
CA LEU A 77 -8.73 14.51 2.21
C LEU A 77 -9.39 14.45 3.57
N ASP A 78 -10.57 13.85 3.62
CA ASP A 78 -11.12 13.35 4.88
C ASP A 78 -10.12 12.41 5.55
N GLU A 79 -10.05 12.40 6.89
CA GLU A 79 -9.03 11.66 7.65
C GLU A 79 -9.03 10.16 7.30
N ASN A 80 -10.20 9.54 7.17
CA ASN A 80 -10.31 8.13 6.82
C ASN A 80 -9.78 7.84 5.41
N VAL A 81 -10.08 8.73 4.45
CA VAL A 81 -9.58 8.60 3.07
C VAL A 81 -8.08 8.83 3.04
N TYR A 82 -7.59 9.86 3.75
CA TYR A 82 -6.16 10.15 3.87
C TYR A 82 -5.39 8.95 4.39
N GLU A 83 -5.84 8.34 5.48
CA GLU A 83 -5.17 7.17 6.05
C GLU A 83 -5.20 5.98 5.09
N ALA A 84 -6.34 5.71 4.46
CA ALA A 84 -6.45 4.61 3.50
C ALA A 84 -5.50 4.79 2.31
N VAL A 85 -5.41 6.02 1.77
CA VAL A 85 -4.50 6.34 0.66
C VAL A 85 -3.04 6.20 1.09
N CYS A 86 -2.68 6.69 2.29
CA CYS A 86 -1.31 6.55 2.82
C CYS A 86 -0.89 5.09 3.02
N GLN A 87 -1.80 4.24 3.51
CA GLN A 87 -1.53 2.81 3.67
C GLN A 87 -1.35 2.11 2.32
N MET A 88 -2.17 2.47 1.32
CA MET A 88 -2.03 1.93 -0.03
C MET A 88 -0.76 2.42 -0.72
N ALA A 89 -0.39 3.68 -0.53
CA ALA A 89 0.88 4.23 -1.01
C ALA A 89 2.09 3.51 -0.40
N ASN A 90 2.05 3.21 0.90
CA ASN A 90 3.11 2.44 1.56
C ASN A 90 3.32 1.07 0.90
N GLU A 91 2.24 0.36 0.59
CA GLU A 91 2.31 -0.94 -0.10
C GLU A 91 2.82 -0.79 -1.53
N ALA A 92 2.30 0.18 -2.30
CA ALA A 92 2.72 0.42 -3.67
C ALA A 92 4.22 0.78 -3.77
N ILE A 93 4.71 1.71 -2.94
CA ILE A 93 6.12 2.11 -2.91
C ILE A 93 6.99 0.94 -2.44
N SER A 94 6.56 0.18 -1.42
CA SER A 94 7.26 -1.00 -0.94
C SER A 94 7.40 -2.08 -2.02
N ASN A 95 6.38 -2.26 -2.85
CA ASN A 95 6.42 -3.20 -3.97
C ASN A 95 7.45 -2.79 -5.02
N VAL A 96 7.55 -1.50 -5.32
CA VAL A 96 8.59 -0.99 -6.23
C VAL A 96 9.98 -1.25 -5.65
N ILE A 97 10.22 -0.90 -4.39
CA ILE A 97 11.52 -1.07 -3.73
C ILE A 97 11.94 -2.55 -3.69
N ARG A 98 11.00 -3.47 -3.40
CA ARG A 98 11.33 -4.89 -3.19
C ARG A 98 11.34 -5.72 -4.46
N HIS A 99 10.55 -5.35 -5.47
CA HIS A 99 10.22 -6.25 -6.57
C HIS A 99 10.48 -5.67 -7.96
N ALA A 100 10.41 -4.35 -8.13
CA ALA A 100 10.44 -3.76 -9.47
C ALA A 100 11.84 -3.68 -10.07
N ASN A 101 12.89 -3.62 -9.27
CA ASN A 101 14.25 -3.30 -9.73
C ASN A 101 14.27 -2.02 -10.60
N ALA A 102 13.42 -1.05 -10.23
CA ALA A 102 13.24 0.20 -10.95
C ALA A 102 14.36 1.20 -10.62
N THR A 103 14.64 2.10 -11.53
CA THR A 103 15.51 3.27 -11.33
C THR A 103 14.73 4.55 -11.17
N GLN A 104 13.44 4.55 -11.52
CA GLN A 104 12.56 5.70 -11.39
C GLN A 104 11.15 5.26 -10.96
N LEU A 105 10.56 6.02 -10.03
CA LEU A 105 9.16 5.96 -9.63
C LEU A 105 8.58 7.37 -9.69
N THR A 106 7.51 7.54 -10.46
CA THR A 106 6.74 8.79 -10.49
C THR A 106 5.44 8.59 -9.72
N ILE A 107 5.16 9.49 -8.78
CA ILE A 107 3.91 9.53 -8.01
C ILE A 107 3.17 10.80 -8.41
N ALA A 108 2.07 10.66 -9.15
CA ALA A 108 1.24 11.79 -9.56
C ALA A 108 -0.03 11.84 -8.71
N ILE A 109 -0.37 13.05 -8.22
CA ILE A 109 -1.54 13.31 -7.40
C ILE A 109 -2.39 14.37 -8.10
N ALA A 110 -3.65 14.06 -8.38
CA ALA A 110 -4.59 14.96 -9.01
C ALA A 110 -5.97 14.87 -8.34
N SER A 111 -6.73 15.97 -8.39
CA SER A 111 -8.14 16.00 -7.96
C SER A 111 -9.03 16.14 -9.20
N GLU A 112 -9.99 15.24 -9.35
CA GLU A 112 -10.88 15.22 -10.49
C GLU A 112 -12.25 14.66 -10.10
N ASN A 113 -13.34 15.34 -10.47
CA ASN A 113 -14.71 14.87 -10.26
C ASN A 113 -15.03 14.43 -8.82
N ASN A 114 -14.63 15.23 -7.83
CA ASN A 114 -14.80 14.93 -6.40
C ASN A 114 -14.06 13.66 -5.92
N CYS A 115 -13.03 13.25 -6.66
CA CYS A 115 -12.15 12.15 -6.30
C CYS A 115 -10.69 12.64 -6.28
N VAL A 116 -9.87 12.03 -5.45
CA VAL A 116 -8.41 12.06 -5.60
C VAL A 116 -8.00 10.90 -6.49
N ARG A 117 -7.13 11.18 -7.44
CA ARG A 117 -6.44 10.18 -8.25
C ARG A 117 -4.96 10.20 -7.88
N VAL A 118 -4.45 9.05 -7.51
CA VAL A 118 -3.02 8.85 -7.25
C VAL A 118 -2.51 7.78 -8.21
N THR A 119 -1.46 8.12 -8.95
CA THR A 119 -0.83 7.20 -9.89
C THR A 119 0.61 6.94 -9.44
N PHE A 120 0.99 5.67 -9.35
CA PHE A 120 2.36 5.21 -9.13
C PHE A 120 2.83 4.57 -10.43
N GLU A 121 3.91 5.07 -11.03
CA GLU A 121 4.45 4.55 -12.28
C GLU A 121 5.94 4.30 -12.14
N ASP A 122 6.37 3.05 -12.23
CA ASP A 122 7.76 2.64 -12.18
C ASP A 122 8.24 2.15 -13.55
N ASN A 123 9.54 2.28 -13.79
CA ASN A 123 10.22 1.79 -15.00
C ASN A 123 10.92 0.44 -14.79
N GLY A 124 10.44 -0.36 -13.85
CA GLY A 124 11.11 -1.60 -13.46
C GLY A 124 10.81 -2.80 -14.37
N THR A 125 11.00 -3.99 -13.81
CA THR A 125 10.86 -5.25 -14.55
C THR A 125 9.43 -5.56 -14.97
N GLY A 126 8.43 -4.97 -14.31
CA GLY A 126 7.03 -5.31 -14.51
C GLY A 126 6.74 -6.81 -14.35
N PHE A 127 5.52 -7.20 -14.61
CA PHE A 127 5.05 -8.60 -14.56
C PHE A 127 3.90 -8.82 -15.55
N ASP A 128 3.56 -10.07 -15.79
CA ASP A 128 2.40 -10.40 -16.61
C ASP A 128 1.12 -10.25 -15.78
N SER A 129 0.28 -9.29 -16.14
CA SER A 129 -0.97 -9.00 -15.42
C SER A 129 -1.97 -10.16 -15.48
N THR A 130 -1.83 -11.10 -16.40
CA THR A 130 -2.67 -12.29 -16.47
C THR A 130 -2.30 -13.34 -15.41
N GLU A 131 -1.07 -13.33 -14.92
CA GLU A 131 -0.58 -14.20 -13.84
C GLU A 131 -1.03 -13.73 -12.46
N ILE A 132 -1.53 -12.48 -12.32
CA ILE A 132 -2.03 -11.92 -11.05
C ILE A 132 -3.15 -12.78 -10.44
N ARG A 133 -3.95 -13.47 -11.25
CA ARG A 133 -5.07 -14.29 -10.78
C ARG A 133 -4.66 -15.58 -10.06
N SER A 134 -3.44 -16.05 -10.23
CA SER A 134 -3.00 -17.35 -9.71
C SER A 134 -1.82 -17.32 -8.73
N SER A 135 -1.01 -16.27 -8.73
CA SER A 135 0.22 -16.20 -7.92
C SER A 135 0.58 -14.82 -7.39
N SER A 136 -0.22 -13.79 -7.68
CA SER A 136 0.06 -12.45 -7.19
C SER A 136 0.03 -12.40 -5.68
N GLY A 137 1.13 -11.97 -5.11
CA GLY A 137 1.30 -11.86 -3.68
C GLY A 137 0.14 -11.09 -3.04
N LEU A 138 -0.12 -11.38 -1.79
CA LEU A 138 -1.17 -10.79 -0.92
C LEU A 138 -1.27 -9.25 -1.04
N GLY A 139 -0.18 -8.56 -1.45
CA GLY A 139 -0.10 -7.10 -1.54
C GLY A 139 -1.10 -6.47 -2.52
N LEU A 140 -1.13 -6.90 -3.79
CA LEU A 140 -2.04 -6.33 -4.79
C LEU A 140 -3.50 -6.65 -4.48
N HIS A 141 -3.78 -7.85 -3.98
CA HIS A 141 -5.12 -8.22 -3.54
C HIS A 141 -5.59 -7.35 -2.35
N ASN A 142 -4.70 -7.08 -1.41
CA ASN A 142 -4.98 -6.20 -0.27
C ASN A 142 -5.22 -4.76 -0.72
N LEU A 143 -4.46 -4.26 -1.70
CA LEU A 143 -4.69 -2.94 -2.30
C LEU A 143 -6.08 -2.85 -2.94
N GLN A 144 -6.45 -3.85 -3.76
CA GLN A 144 -7.77 -3.90 -4.41
C GLN A 144 -8.90 -3.89 -3.39
N ARG A 145 -8.84 -4.79 -2.41
CA ARG A 145 -9.85 -4.89 -1.35
C ARG A 145 -9.95 -3.60 -0.54
N ARG A 146 -8.82 -2.96 -0.24
CA ARG A 146 -8.80 -1.70 0.53
C ARG A 146 -9.42 -0.56 -0.25
N ALA A 147 -9.16 -0.45 -1.56
CA ALA A 147 -9.82 0.52 -2.42
C ALA A 147 -11.34 0.33 -2.40
N GLU A 148 -11.83 -0.90 -2.59
CA GLU A 148 -13.26 -1.24 -2.59
C GLU A 148 -13.95 -0.91 -1.25
N LEU A 149 -13.31 -1.24 -0.12
CA LEU A 149 -13.83 -0.93 1.22
C LEU A 149 -14.01 0.58 1.46
N ASN A 150 -13.22 1.41 0.78
CA ASN A 150 -13.31 2.87 0.86
C ASN A 150 -14.01 3.48 -0.36
N LYS A 151 -14.86 2.73 -1.05
CA LYS A 151 -15.65 3.18 -2.23
C LYS A 151 -14.77 3.72 -3.38
N GLY A 152 -13.50 3.35 -3.39
CA GLY A 152 -12.54 3.69 -4.43
C GLY A 152 -12.37 2.58 -5.46
N THR A 153 -11.51 2.85 -6.43
CA THR A 153 -11.13 1.88 -7.47
C THR A 153 -9.61 1.82 -7.59
N LEU A 154 -9.09 0.64 -7.89
CA LEU A 154 -7.70 0.40 -8.18
C LEU A 154 -7.56 -0.24 -9.56
N VAL A 155 -6.69 0.32 -10.39
CA VAL A 155 -6.31 -0.26 -11.68
C VAL A 155 -4.81 -0.55 -11.65
N VAL A 156 -4.41 -1.75 -12.06
CA VAL A 156 -3.01 -2.15 -12.15
C VAL A 156 -2.72 -2.56 -13.59
N GLU A 157 -1.79 -1.86 -14.20
CA GLU A 157 -1.29 -2.15 -15.54
C GLU A 157 0.19 -2.48 -15.43
N SER A 158 0.59 -3.68 -15.86
CA SER A 158 1.98 -4.08 -15.87
C SER A 158 2.29 -4.92 -17.11
N THR A 159 3.47 -4.73 -17.62
CA THR A 159 4.00 -5.53 -18.74
C THR A 159 5.44 -5.87 -18.44
N LYS A 160 5.80 -7.13 -18.59
CA LYS A 160 7.16 -7.60 -18.36
C LYS A 160 8.18 -6.80 -19.17
N GLY A 161 9.16 -6.23 -18.48
CA GLY A 161 10.21 -5.38 -19.06
C GLY A 161 9.79 -3.91 -19.31
N LYS A 162 8.57 -3.49 -18.92
CA LYS A 162 8.08 -2.11 -19.14
C LYS A 162 7.66 -1.40 -17.86
N GLY A 163 7.83 -2.05 -16.69
CA GLY A 163 7.42 -1.50 -15.41
C GLY A 163 5.96 -1.74 -15.07
N THR A 164 5.50 -1.02 -14.05
CA THR A 164 4.14 -1.13 -13.52
C THR A 164 3.53 0.25 -13.31
N ARG A 165 2.25 0.38 -13.65
CA ARG A 165 1.41 1.52 -13.35
C ARG A 165 0.27 1.10 -12.45
N ILE A 166 0.14 1.72 -11.29
CA ILE A 166 -0.98 1.56 -10.36
C ILE A 166 -1.72 2.87 -10.32
N GLU A 167 -3.01 2.87 -10.66
CA GLU A 167 -3.89 4.02 -10.54
C GLU A 167 -4.93 3.77 -9.47
N LEU A 168 -4.96 4.63 -8.46
CA LEU A 168 -5.92 4.64 -7.37
C LEU A 168 -6.84 5.84 -7.52
N LYS A 169 -8.16 5.63 -7.48
CA LYS A 169 -9.16 6.69 -7.37
C LYS A 169 -9.97 6.51 -6.10
N MET A 170 -10.03 7.56 -5.29
CA MET A 170 -10.78 7.56 -4.03
C MET A 170 -11.68 8.78 -3.97
N PRO A 171 -12.90 8.68 -3.41
CA PRO A 171 -13.71 9.86 -3.14
C PRO A 171 -12.97 10.80 -2.18
N LEU A 172 -13.14 12.11 -2.31
CA LEU A 172 -12.54 13.09 -1.38
C LEU A 172 -13.12 12.96 0.02
N GLN A 173 -14.38 12.49 0.11
CA GLN A 173 -15.14 12.26 1.36
C GLN A 173 -15.87 10.91 1.26
N LEU A 174 -16.00 10.19 2.36
CA LEU A 174 -16.67 8.88 2.45
C LEU A 174 -18.15 8.97 2.79
#